data_421ff313841ff8aaf82904b669ccf965
#
_entry.id   421ff313841ff8aaf82904b669ccf965
#
_cell.length_a   1.000
_cell.length_b   1.000
_cell.length_c   1.000
_cell.angle_alpha   90.00
_cell.angle_beta   90.00
_cell.angle_gamma   90.00
#
_symmetry.space_group_name_H-M   'P 1'
#
loop_
_entity.id
_entity.type
_entity.pdbx_description
1 polymer ?
#
loop_
_entity_poly.entity_id
_entity_poly.type
_entity_poly.pdbx_seq_one_letter_code
_entity_poly.pdbx_strand_id
1 'polypeptide(L)'
;MNFNKRFASVHNVDVLLGHENYDYKTSGISGLRIGQAFENIYQFSNFGTINSLGSSFSASRSEGFFSRVNYDYNGKYLLSASFRRDGNSKFPTDLRWANFWSIGLGWSLEKESFFASVPWVDQLKLRASYGVTGNSNTGNYPYQAGYDIGWDDDTRPGIILQSLGSPQLTWETQKPLDIGLDFGLFKNRLYGTLGYFYRNSSGLIFSVPQPLQNGGTPSGSFTVSQNIGEMVNKGLEAQISAVPVRGKNLNWTVTVNATRYTNELTKMPEATPALTSSPFKREVGKSIYEFYTRDYYGVDPQTGSALYKGVLNYSPTNSQLIKNKNGGFDTVTIDHNNARQDYVNKTSLPDVYGSFANSLSYKNFELGFVITYQIGGYVYDGVYASLMSTATNGGTYHTDILRRWQKPGDITDIPRLDNTRSSQFGATSDRFLTSATYFSINNVSLAYRLPKAFLSAINATSARFFISAENLHFFTKRNGMNVNGNFSGQTSDSYDAARVINAGISVNF
;
A
#
# COMPACT_ATOMS: atom_id res chain seq x y z
N MET A 1 -23.81 12.87 22.75
CA MET A 1 -23.92 13.21 24.18
C MET A 1 -22.60 12.86 24.83
N ASN A 2 -22.01 13.78 25.58
CA ASN A 2 -20.75 13.55 26.26
C ASN A 2 -20.94 13.85 27.76
N PHE A 3 -20.41 12.96 28.62
CA PHE A 3 -20.43 13.11 30.04
C PHE A 3 -19.04 12.90 30.61
N ASN A 4 -18.49 13.90 31.27
CA ASN A 4 -17.20 13.82 31.94
C ASN A 4 -17.37 14.20 33.39
N LYS A 5 -16.89 13.35 34.30
CA LYS A 5 -16.96 13.61 35.75
C LYS A 5 -15.75 13.04 36.47
N ARG A 6 -15.22 13.83 37.39
CA ARG A 6 -14.22 13.42 38.37
C ARG A 6 -14.84 13.18 39.73
N PHE A 7 -14.59 12.00 40.32
CA PHE A 7 -15.08 11.59 41.61
C PHE A 7 -13.91 11.41 42.59
N ALA A 8 -14.11 11.78 43.83
CA ALA A 8 -13.13 11.62 44.92
C ALA A 8 -11.70 12.05 44.52
N SER A 9 -11.56 13.00 43.58
CA SER A 9 -10.31 13.55 43.09
C SER A 9 -9.37 12.56 42.35
N VAL A 10 -9.68 11.27 42.31
CA VAL A 10 -8.84 10.19 41.75
C VAL A 10 -9.50 9.39 40.65
N HIS A 11 -10.84 9.42 40.55
CA HIS A 11 -11.58 8.68 39.53
C HIS A 11 -12.05 9.63 38.42
N ASN A 12 -11.60 9.48 37.21
CA ASN A 12 -12.13 10.20 36.05
C ASN A 12 -12.94 9.24 35.19
N VAL A 13 -14.18 9.62 34.86
CA VAL A 13 -15.03 8.87 33.93
C VAL A 13 -15.44 9.78 32.80
N ASP A 14 -15.22 9.34 31.58
CA ASP A 14 -15.66 9.98 30.34
C ASP A 14 -16.52 9.01 29.55
N VAL A 15 -17.77 9.40 29.27
CA VAL A 15 -18.75 8.59 28.52
C VAL A 15 -19.23 9.37 27.31
N LEU A 16 -19.09 8.76 26.13
CA LEU A 16 -19.61 9.27 24.88
C LEU A 16 -20.69 8.34 24.35
N LEU A 17 -21.83 8.90 23.98
CA LEU A 17 -22.90 8.23 23.23
C LEU A 17 -23.15 9.02 21.96
N GLY A 18 -23.21 8.33 20.83
CA GLY A 18 -23.40 8.97 19.55
C GLY A 18 -24.21 8.12 18.56
N HIS A 19 -24.79 8.81 17.62
CA HIS A 19 -25.45 8.27 16.45
C HIS A 19 -24.98 9.05 15.22
N GLU A 20 -24.75 8.36 14.14
CA GLU A 20 -24.45 8.98 12.83
C GLU A 20 -25.26 8.32 11.74
N ASN A 21 -25.59 9.10 10.73
CA ASN A 21 -26.22 8.63 9.50
C ASN A 21 -25.52 9.31 8.32
N TYR A 22 -25.18 8.52 7.32
CA TYR A 22 -24.50 9.00 6.10
C TYR A 22 -25.26 8.52 4.87
N ASP A 23 -25.69 9.45 4.00
CA ASP A 23 -26.31 9.20 2.70
C ASP A 23 -25.38 9.76 1.62
N TYR A 24 -24.79 8.87 0.83
CA TYR A 24 -23.86 9.20 -0.24
C TYR A 24 -24.51 8.92 -1.59
N LYS A 25 -24.51 9.90 -2.49
CA LYS A 25 -25.00 9.80 -3.85
C LYS A 25 -23.99 10.43 -4.79
N THR A 26 -23.71 9.76 -5.87
CA THR A 26 -22.85 10.26 -6.94
C THR A 26 -23.57 10.07 -8.26
N SER A 27 -23.56 11.11 -9.07
CA SER A 27 -23.99 11.04 -10.46
C SER A 27 -22.91 11.63 -11.35
N GLY A 28 -22.73 11.05 -12.52
CA GLY A 28 -21.76 11.51 -13.51
C GLY A 28 -22.34 11.43 -14.91
N ILE A 29 -21.91 12.36 -15.75
CA ILE A 29 -22.15 12.34 -17.20
C ILE A 29 -20.79 12.43 -17.85
N SER A 30 -20.51 11.56 -18.80
CA SER A 30 -19.28 11.56 -19.58
C SER A 30 -19.58 11.52 -21.06
N GLY A 31 -18.75 12.16 -21.85
CA GLY A 31 -18.89 12.12 -23.31
C GLY A 31 -17.52 12.28 -23.97
N LEU A 32 -17.31 11.56 -25.06
CA LEU A 32 -16.17 11.70 -25.94
C LEU A 32 -16.66 12.00 -27.37
N ARG A 33 -16.15 13.08 -27.95
CA ARG A 33 -16.32 13.37 -29.37
C ARG A 33 -14.97 13.41 -30.07
N ILE A 34 -14.92 12.96 -31.29
CA ILE A 34 -13.72 12.89 -32.13
C ILE A 34 -13.96 13.66 -33.46
N GLY A 35 -12.87 13.89 -34.21
CA GLY A 35 -12.92 14.65 -35.47
C GLY A 35 -12.97 16.16 -35.19
N GLN A 36 -11.91 16.71 -34.62
CA GLN A 36 -11.74 18.12 -34.37
C GLN A 36 -11.74 18.92 -35.70
N ALA A 37 -12.57 19.95 -35.81
CA ALA A 37 -12.66 20.80 -37.01
C ALA A 37 -11.62 21.93 -37.01
N PHE A 38 -11.38 22.55 -35.86
CA PHE A 38 -10.43 23.65 -35.70
C PHE A 38 -9.48 23.38 -34.53
N GLU A 39 -8.20 23.58 -34.75
CA GLU A 39 -7.18 23.41 -33.71
C GLU A 39 -7.37 24.41 -32.57
N ASN A 40 -6.95 23.99 -31.34
CA ASN A 40 -7.00 24.80 -30.12
C ASN A 40 -8.39 25.23 -29.63
N ILE A 41 -9.47 24.65 -30.15
CA ILE A 41 -10.84 24.81 -29.64
C ILE A 41 -11.33 23.50 -29.06
N TYR A 42 -11.43 23.39 -27.71
CA TYR A 42 -11.73 22.16 -26.98
C TYR A 42 -13.19 22.06 -26.51
N GLN A 43 -14.11 22.72 -27.21
CA GLN A 43 -15.55 22.63 -26.96
C GLN A 43 -16.14 21.44 -27.76
N PHE A 44 -17.10 20.75 -27.19
CA PHE A 44 -17.76 19.60 -27.86
C PHE A 44 -18.34 19.95 -29.23
N SER A 45 -18.81 21.16 -29.44
CA SER A 45 -19.33 21.63 -30.72
C SER A 45 -18.30 21.62 -31.85
N ASN A 46 -17.00 21.68 -31.51
CA ASN A 46 -15.89 21.65 -32.49
C ASN A 46 -15.53 20.24 -32.96
N PHE A 47 -16.19 19.20 -32.48
CA PHE A 47 -15.89 17.81 -32.85
C PHE A 47 -17.07 17.21 -33.58
N GLY A 48 -16.83 16.59 -34.76
CA GLY A 48 -17.87 16.14 -35.69
C GLY A 48 -18.64 14.91 -35.19
N THR A 49 -17.99 13.95 -34.53
CA THR A 49 -18.58 12.64 -34.25
C THR A 49 -18.67 12.37 -32.74
N ILE A 50 -19.81 11.89 -32.27
CA ILE A 50 -19.96 11.35 -30.92
C ILE A 50 -19.35 9.94 -30.93
N ASN A 51 -18.29 9.73 -30.14
CA ASN A 51 -17.65 8.43 -30.00
C ASN A 51 -18.24 7.64 -28.83
N SER A 52 -18.51 8.30 -27.71
CA SER A 52 -19.21 7.70 -26.59
C SER A 52 -19.99 8.74 -25.79
N LEU A 53 -21.10 8.31 -25.19
CA LEU A 53 -21.89 9.08 -24.24
C LEU A 53 -22.31 8.13 -23.13
N GLY A 54 -22.07 8.51 -21.88
CA GLY A 54 -22.41 7.67 -20.75
C GLY A 54 -22.92 8.49 -19.58
N SER A 55 -23.67 7.82 -18.71
CA SER A 55 -24.07 8.39 -17.42
C SER A 55 -23.94 7.30 -16.34
N SER A 56 -23.66 7.75 -15.13
CA SER A 56 -23.56 6.86 -13.96
C SER A 56 -24.33 7.43 -12.79
N PHE A 57 -24.90 6.56 -11.99
CA PHE A 57 -25.50 6.89 -10.72
C PHE A 57 -25.11 5.82 -9.69
N SER A 58 -24.72 6.25 -8.51
CA SER A 58 -24.34 5.37 -7.41
C SER A 58 -24.85 5.96 -6.10
N ALA A 59 -25.40 5.12 -5.23
CA ALA A 59 -25.85 5.53 -3.91
C ALA A 59 -25.44 4.50 -2.85
N SER A 60 -25.14 4.96 -1.65
CA SER A 60 -24.95 4.09 -0.48
C SER A 60 -25.33 4.82 0.79
N ARG A 61 -25.79 4.06 1.78
CA ARG A 61 -26.17 4.59 3.11
C ARG A 61 -25.48 3.80 4.19
N SER A 62 -25.09 4.49 5.26
CA SER A 62 -24.63 3.85 6.47
C SER A 62 -25.24 4.54 7.70
N GLU A 63 -25.47 3.76 8.72
CA GLU A 63 -25.99 4.22 10.01
C GLU A 63 -25.21 3.53 11.12
N GLY A 64 -24.87 4.30 12.16
CA GLY A 64 -24.07 3.80 13.27
C GLY A 64 -24.50 4.35 14.62
N PHE A 65 -24.61 3.47 15.61
CA PHE A 65 -24.79 3.79 17.03
C PHE A 65 -23.52 3.42 17.77
N PHE A 66 -22.98 4.33 18.54
CA PHE A 66 -21.72 4.09 19.21
C PHE A 66 -21.69 4.63 20.64
N SER A 67 -20.93 3.95 21.47
CA SER A 67 -20.62 4.33 22.83
C SER A 67 -19.13 4.14 23.13
N ARG A 68 -18.60 4.98 23.99
CA ARG A 68 -17.24 4.87 24.53
C ARG A 68 -17.23 5.25 25.99
N VAL A 69 -16.51 4.48 26.78
CA VAL A 69 -16.23 4.74 28.17
C VAL A 69 -14.73 4.76 28.38
N ASN A 70 -14.20 5.85 28.90
CA ASN A 70 -12.83 5.94 29.39
C ASN A 70 -12.88 6.11 30.90
N TYR A 71 -12.09 5.31 31.59
CA TYR A 71 -11.92 5.40 33.05
C TYR A 71 -10.42 5.53 33.35
N ASP A 72 -10.15 6.45 34.26
CA ASP A 72 -8.82 6.71 34.77
C ASP A 72 -8.88 6.72 36.30
N TYR A 73 -8.03 5.88 36.90
CA TYR A 73 -7.81 5.88 38.33
C TYR A 73 -6.46 6.51 38.67
N ASN A 74 -6.49 7.73 39.17
CA ASN A 74 -5.32 8.50 39.59
C ASN A 74 -4.23 8.67 38.53
N GLY A 75 -4.59 8.62 37.24
CA GLY A 75 -3.66 8.62 36.11
C GLY A 75 -2.75 7.38 36.08
N LYS A 76 -3.03 6.35 36.88
CA LYS A 76 -2.21 5.16 37.06
C LYS A 76 -2.77 3.97 36.27
N TYR A 77 -4.05 3.68 36.46
CA TYR A 77 -4.74 2.60 35.77
C TYR A 77 -5.76 3.19 34.81
N LEU A 78 -5.65 2.85 33.55
CA LEU A 78 -6.45 3.39 32.47
C LEU A 78 -7.25 2.26 31.83
N LEU A 79 -8.54 2.47 31.63
CA LEU A 79 -9.43 1.58 30.91
C LEU A 79 -10.13 2.38 29.82
N SER A 80 -10.17 1.85 28.60
CA SER A 80 -10.99 2.34 27.51
C SER A 80 -11.83 1.20 26.97
N ALA A 81 -13.13 1.39 26.84
CA ALA A 81 -14.04 0.44 26.20
C ALA A 81 -14.90 1.16 25.17
N SER A 82 -15.06 0.56 24.01
CA SER A 82 -15.95 1.07 22.97
C SER A 82 -16.86 -0.02 22.45
N PHE A 83 -18.06 0.37 22.05
CA PHE A 83 -19.02 -0.47 21.35
C PHE A 83 -19.63 0.33 20.21
N ARG A 84 -19.79 -0.31 19.05
CA ARG A 84 -20.42 0.29 17.88
C ARG A 84 -21.27 -0.75 17.16
N ARG A 85 -22.47 -0.37 16.77
CA ARG A 85 -23.33 -1.13 15.88
C ARG A 85 -23.54 -0.35 14.60
N ASP A 86 -23.07 -0.90 13.49
CA ASP A 86 -23.11 -0.26 12.18
C ASP A 86 -23.94 -1.05 11.18
N GLY A 87 -24.74 -0.34 10.39
CA GLY A 87 -25.46 -0.84 9.25
C GLY A 87 -24.96 -0.21 7.95
N ASN A 88 -24.85 -0.99 6.88
CA ASN A 88 -24.47 -0.48 5.57
C ASN A 88 -25.35 -1.09 4.46
N SER A 89 -25.87 -0.24 3.57
CA SER A 89 -26.76 -0.64 2.47
C SER A 89 -26.07 -1.49 1.40
N LYS A 90 -24.74 -1.57 1.42
CA LYS A 90 -23.95 -2.44 0.53
C LYS A 90 -24.18 -3.93 0.77
N PHE A 91 -24.78 -4.28 1.91
CA PHE A 91 -25.06 -5.65 2.32
C PHE A 91 -26.57 -5.95 2.31
N PRO A 92 -26.98 -7.23 2.20
CA PRO A 92 -28.36 -7.65 2.28
C PRO A 92 -29.01 -7.21 3.60
N THR A 93 -30.34 -7.07 3.62
CA THR A 93 -31.07 -6.56 4.77
C THR A 93 -30.75 -7.30 6.07
N ASP A 94 -30.63 -8.62 5.98
CA ASP A 94 -30.40 -9.50 7.14
C ASP A 94 -28.96 -9.47 7.66
N LEU A 95 -28.00 -9.07 6.81
CA LEU A 95 -26.55 -9.13 7.08
C LEU A 95 -25.88 -7.75 7.11
N ARG A 96 -26.67 -6.67 6.96
CA ARG A 96 -26.13 -5.31 6.89
C ARG A 96 -25.67 -4.75 8.22
N TRP A 97 -26.18 -5.26 9.34
CA TRP A 97 -25.83 -4.78 10.68
C TRP A 97 -24.77 -5.66 11.31
N ALA A 98 -23.71 -5.04 11.82
CA ALA A 98 -22.64 -5.70 12.55
C ALA A 98 -22.32 -4.96 13.85
N ASN A 99 -21.77 -5.70 14.82
CA ASN A 99 -21.35 -5.16 16.11
C ASN A 99 -19.84 -5.19 16.21
N PHE A 100 -19.26 -4.07 16.61
CA PHE A 100 -17.83 -3.87 16.77
C PHE A 100 -17.58 -3.38 18.20
N TRP A 101 -16.45 -3.75 18.75
CA TRP A 101 -16.08 -3.38 20.10
C TRP A 101 -14.58 -3.39 20.30
N SER A 102 -14.12 -2.64 21.30
CA SER A 102 -12.73 -2.70 21.72
C SER A 102 -12.61 -2.48 23.22
N ILE A 103 -11.57 -3.05 23.80
CA ILE A 103 -11.13 -2.79 25.16
C ILE A 103 -9.64 -2.49 25.14
N GLY A 104 -9.23 -1.47 25.89
CA GLY A 104 -7.84 -1.08 26.08
C GLY A 104 -7.53 -0.86 27.54
N LEU A 105 -6.37 -1.33 27.95
CA LEU A 105 -5.81 -1.20 29.28
C LEU A 105 -4.50 -0.43 29.22
N GLY A 106 -4.27 0.43 30.21
CA GLY A 106 -3.03 1.14 30.38
C GLY A 106 -2.60 1.15 31.85
N TRP A 107 -1.32 0.91 32.08
CA TRP A 107 -0.72 0.94 33.40
C TRP A 107 0.52 1.85 33.40
N SER A 108 0.42 2.96 34.11
CA SER A 108 1.53 3.90 34.31
C SER A 108 2.40 3.42 35.47
N LEU A 109 3.37 2.58 35.15
CA LEU A 109 4.26 1.92 36.11
C LEU A 109 5.09 2.93 36.90
N GLU A 110 5.47 4.04 36.29
CA GLU A 110 6.26 5.11 36.91
C GLU A 110 5.53 5.76 38.10
N LYS A 111 4.21 5.58 38.20
CA LYS A 111 3.40 6.10 39.31
C LYS A 111 3.24 5.11 40.47
N GLU A 112 3.86 3.94 40.37
CA GLU A 112 3.87 2.96 41.45
C GLU A 112 4.92 3.29 42.48
N SER A 113 4.62 2.96 43.76
CA SER A 113 5.54 3.25 44.87
C SER A 113 6.91 2.59 44.73
N PHE A 114 6.99 1.42 44.09
CA PHE A 114 8.26 0.72 43.87
C PHE A 114 9.13 1.39 42.80
N PHE A 115 8.59 2.30 41.96
CA PHE A 115 9.39 3.13 41.05
C PHE A 115 9.90 4.43 41.67
N ALA A 116 9.48 4.79 42.89
CA ALA A 116 9.95 5.98 43.57
C ALA A 116 11.49 6.01 43.80
N SER A 117 12.10 4.82 43.84
CA SER A 117 13.56 4.65 43.98
C SER A 117 14.32 4.68 42.65
N VAL A 118 13.65 4.90 41.52
CA VAL A 118 14.24 4.83 40.15
C VAL A 118 14.11 6.21 39.48
N PRO A 119 14.88 7.22 39.89
CA PRO A 119 14.67 8.63 39.47
C PRO A 119 15.06 8.92 38.03
N TRP A 120 15.65 7.99 37.31
CA TRP A 120 15.98 8.13 35.89
C TRP A 120 14.83 7.69 34.93
N VAL A 121 13.77 7.11 35.47
CA VAL A 121 12.53 6.78 34.73
C VAL A 121 11.53 7.90 34.94
N ASP A 122 11.22 8.65 33.87
CA ASP A 122 10.25 9.73 33.88
C ASP A 122 8.86 9.25 33.49
N GLN A 123 8.81 8.26 32.58
CA GLN A 123 7.60 7.63 32.11
C GLN A 123 7.86 6.16 31.80
N LEU A 124 6.97 5.29 32.24
CA LEU A 124 6.97 3.88 31.86
C LEU A 124 5.54 3.38 31.87
N LYS A 125 4.88 3.38 30.70
CA LYS A 125 3.48 2.98 30.57
C LYS A 125 3.34 1.75 29.70
N LEU A 126 2.81 0.70 30.30
CA LEU A 126 2.40 -0.50 29.57
C LEU A 126 0.97 -0.32 29.08
N ARG A 127 0.69 -0.69 27.84
CA ARG A 127 -0.65 -0.65 27.25
C ARG A 127 -0.92 -1.92 26.45
N ALA A 128 -2.18 -2.36 26.49
CA ALA A 128 -2.67 -3.46 25.69
C ALA A 128 -4.08 -3.14 25.23
N SER A 129 -4.41 -3.48 23.98
CA SER A 129 -5.76 -3.35 23.46
C SER A 129 -6.12 -4.52 22.57
N TYR A 130 -7.39 -4.91 22.62
CA TYR A 130 -7.97 -5.92 21.77
C TYR A 130 -9.39 -5.50 21.37
N GLY A 131 -9.78 -5.87 20.16
CA GLY A 131 -11.13 -5.52 19.69
C GLY A 131 -11.51 -6.26 18.42
N VAL A 132 -12.67 -5.86 17.90
CA VAL A 132 -13.20 -6.29 16.61
C VAL A 132 -13.60 -5.04 15.85
N THR A 133 -13.07 -4.86 14.64
CA THR A 133 -13.43 -3.78 13.73
C THR A 133 -14.00 -4.37 12.44
N GLY A 134 -14.85 -3.61 11.74
CA GLY A 134 -15.47 -4.02 10.49
C GLY A 134 -14.94 -3.20 9.30
N ASN A 135 -14.96 -3.82 8.14
CA ASN A 135 -14.72 -3.17 6.88
C ASN A 135 -15.87 -3.50 5.89
N SER A 136 -16.45 -2.45 5.29
CA SER A 136 -17.49 -2.55 4.26
C SER A 136 -16.98 -2.11 2.88
N ASN A 137 -15.66 -2.23 2.64
CA ASN A 137 -15.06 -1.83 1.39
C ASN A 137 -15.36 -2.85 0.28
N THR A 138 -16.56 -2.75 -0.27
CA THR A 138 -17.04 -3.52 -1.40
C THR A 138 -17.78 -2.60 -2.38
N GLY A 139 -18.08 -3.07 -3.58
CA GLY A 139 -18.95 -2.38 -4.53
C GLY A 139 -20.33 -2.11 -3.94
N ASN A 140 -21.12 -1.27 -4.58
CA ASN A 140 -22.48 -1.03 -4.16
C ASN A 140 -23.39 -2.20 -4.59
N TYR A 141 -24.13 -2.74 -3.64
CA TYR A 141 -25.11 -3.81 -3.81
C TYR A 141 -24.61 -5.11 -4.49
N PRO A 142 -23.40 -5.61 -4.18
CA PRO A 142 -22.86 -6.81 -4.84
C PRO A 142 -23.64 -8.09 -4.46
N TYR A 143 -24.58 -8.00 -3.55
CA TYR A 143 -25.50 -9.08 -3.21
C TYR A 143 -26.63 -9.25 -4.22
N GLN A 144 -26.86 -8.29 -5.12
CA GLN A 144 -27.81 -8.34 -6.21
C GLN A 144 -27.11 -8.79 -7.50
N ALA A 145 -27.85 -9.50 -8.36
CA ALA A 145 -27.38 -9.82 -9.70
C ALA A 145 -27.23 -8.53 -10.53
N GLY A 146 -26.10 -8.39 -11.21
CA GLY A 146 -25.82 -7.29 -12.12
C GLY A 146 -26.12 -7.68 -13.57
N TYR A 147 -26.65 -6.75 -14.32
CA TYR A 147 -26.91 -6.91 -15.74
C TYR A 147 -26.19 -5.81 -16.52
N ASP A 148 -25.64 -6.18 -17.66
CA ASP A 148 -25.06 -5.27 -18.64
C ASP A 148 -26.07 -5.05 -19.76
N ILE A 149 -26.30 -3.78 -20.09
CA ILE A 149 -27.31 -3.33 -21.05
C ILE A 149 -26.61 -2.65 -22.22
N GLY A 150 -27.08 -2.83 -23.42
CA GLY A 150 -26.50 -2.20 -24.62
C GLY A 150 -25.82 -3.21 -25.55
N TRP A 151 -26.08 -4.47 -25.36
CA TRP A 151 -25.76 -5.51 -26.33
C TRP A 151 -26.83 -5.53 -27.41
N ASP A 152 -26.41 -5.42 -28.66
CA ASP A 152 -27.34 -5.42 -29.80
C ASP A 152 -27.54 -6.83 -30.34
N ASP A 153 -28.80 -7.23 -30.46
CA ASP A 153 -29.23 -8.34 -31.30
C ASP A 153 -29.90 -7.73 -32.54
N ASP A 154 -29.09 -7.49 -33.57
CA ASP A 154 -29.43 -6.79 -34.81
C ASP A 154 -29.89 -5.34 -34.56
N THR A 155 -31.11 -5.11 -34.16
CA THR A 155 -31.68 -3.77 -33.91
C THR A 155 -32.32 -3.63 -32.52
N ARG A 156 -32.24 -4.64 -31.69
CA ARG A 156 -32.88 -4.70 -30.38
C ARG A 156 -31.83 -4.62 -29.26
N PRO A 157 -32.03 -3.73 -28.26
CA PRO A 157 -31.17 -3.73 -27.10
C PRO A 157 -31.24 -5.05 -26.34
N GLY A 158 -30.09 -5.70 -26.17
CA GLY A 158 -29.96 -6.94 -25.41
C GLY A 158 -29.52 -6.66 -23.97
N ILE A 159 -29.79 -7.61 -23.08
CA ILE A 159 -29.38 -7.60 -21.68
C ILE A 159 -28.61 -8.88 -21.40
N ILE A 160 -27.43 -8.76 -20.85
CA ILE A 160 -26.59 -9.91 -20.47
C ILE A 160 -26.38 -9.90 -18.95
N LEU A 161 -26.44 -11.07 -18.31
CA LEU A 161 -26.10 -11.24 -16.92
C LEU A 161 -24.59 -10.98 -16.73
N GLN A 162 -24.23 -9.90 -16.01
CA GLN A 162 -22.86 -9.48 -15.78
C GLN A 162 -22.25 -10.14 -14.54
N SER A 163 -23.04 -10.28 -13.47
CA SER A 163 -22.60 -10.90 -12.22
C SER A 163 -23.75 -11.58 -11.50
N LEU A 164 -23.46 -12.71 -10.88
CA LEU A 164 -24.38 -13.31 -9.92
C LEU A 164 -24.33 -12.51 -8.62
N GLY A 165 -25.48 -12.26 -8.01
CA GLY A 165 -25.54 -11.68 -6.69
C GLY A 165 -24.96 -12.62 -5.62
N SER A 166 -24.47 -12.04 -4.54
CA SER A 166 -23.98 -12.77 -3.37
C SER A 166 -24.86 -12.49 -2.14
N PRO A 167 -25.99 -13.22 -1.95
CA PRO A 167 -26.95 -12.92 -0.89
C PRO A 167 -26.42 -13.19 0.51
N GLN A 168 -25.28 -13.87 0.66
CA GLN A 168 -24.61 -14.12 1.94
C GLN A 168 -23.47 -13.15 2.24
N LEU A 169 -23.29 -12.13 1.40
CA LEU A 169 -22.18 -11.18 1.56
C LEU A 169 -22.39 -10.31 2.81
N THR A 170 -21.37 -10.21 3.63
CA THR A 170 -21.38 -9.42 4.87
C THR A 170 -20.04 -8.72 5.10
N TRP A 171 -19.91 -8.08 6.23
CA TRP A 171 -18.72 -7.35 6.67
C TRP A 171 -17.49 -8.25 6.73
N GLU A 172 -16.35 -7.71 6.25
CA GLU A 172 -15.06 -8.22 6.67
C GLU A 172 -14.80 -7.80 8.11
N THR A 173 -14.17 -8.66 8.90
CA THR A 173 -13.84 -8.37 10.30
C THR A 173 -12.34 -8.44 10.52
N GLN A 174 -11.82 -7.52 11.32
CA GLN A 174 -10.44 -7.54 11.78
C GLN A 174 -10.43 -7.58 13.31
N LYS A 175 -9.57 -8.45 13.86
CA LYS A 175 -9.36 -8.66 15.30
C LYS A 175 -7.93 -8.22 15.67
N PRO A 176 -7.70 -6.90 15.87
CA PRO A 176 -6.41 -6.39 16.28
C PRO A 176 -6.14 -6.65 17.75
N LEU A 177 -4.93 -7.14 18.04
CA LEU A 177 -4.28 -7.13 19.35
C LEU A 177 -3.06 -6.23 19.25
N ASP A 178 -2.98 -5.20 20.08
CA ASP A 178 -1.84 -4.30 20.16
C ASP A 178 -1.32 -4.28 21.61
N ILE A 179 -0.01 -4.49 21.77
CA ILE A 179 0.69 -4.39 23.07
C ILE A 179 1.81 -3.36 22.89
N GLY A 180 1.89 -2.39 23.79
CA GLY A 180 2.86 -1.31 23.67
C GLY A 180 3.47 -0.90 24.99
N LEU A 181 4.68 -0.40 24.92
CA LEU A 181 5.42 0.21 26.01
C LEU A 181 5.81 1.63 25.62
N ASP A 182 5.31 2.61 26.34
CA ASP A 182 5.72 4.00 26.21
C ASP A 182 6.73 4.31 27.34
N PHE A 183 7.88 4.86 26.98
CA PHE A 183 8.94 5.14 27.94
C PHE A 183 9.51 6.55 27.78
N GLY A 184 9.95 7.11 28.90
CA GLY A 184 10.69 8.37 28.99
C GLY A 184 11.76 8.24 30.08
N LEU A 185 13.00 8.47 29.74
CA LEU A 185 14.18 8.23 30.57
C LEU A 185 15.08 9.46 30.60
N PHE A 186 15.81 9.62 31.75
CA PHE A 186 16.86 10.65 31.92
C PHE A 186 16.34 12.08 31.68
N LYS A 187 15.22 12.44 32.34
CA LYS A 187 14.50 13.72 32.17
C LYS A 187 14.01 13.90 30.72
N ASN A 188 13.43 12.82 30.16
CA ASN A 188 12.96 12.73 28.78
C ASN A 188 14.04 13.07 27.76
N ARG A 189 15.30 12.67 28.04
CA ARG A 189 16.36 12.72 27.02
C ARG A 189 16.31 11.54 26.06
N LEU A 190 15.79 10.41 26.50
CA LEU A 190 15.49 9.25 25.67
C LEU A 190 14.05 8.85 25.92
N TYR A 191 13.21 8.90 24.91
CA TYR A 191 11.80 8.56 25.02
C TYR A 191 11.29 7.93 23.73
N GLY A 192 10.20 7.20 23.86
CA GLY A 192 9.63 6.55 22.69
C GLY A 192 8.55 5.54 23.01
N THR A 193 8.20 4.80 21.99
CA THR A 193 7.20 3.74 22.02
C THR A 193 7.75 2.48 21.35
N LEU A 194 7.54 1.33 21.97
CA LEU A 194 7.75 0.01 21.39
C LEU A 194 6.40 -0.68 21.32
N GLY A 195 6.07 -1.25 20.18
CA GLY A 195 4.78 -1.89 19.94
C GLY A 195 4.92 -3.26 19.30
N TYR A 196 4.06 -4.17 19.68
CA TYR A 196 3.78 -5.42 18.97
C TYR A 196 2.32 -5.40 18.55
N PHE A 197 2.05 -5.75 17.31
CA PHE A 197 0.70 -5.91 16.81
C PHE A 197 0.47 -7.29 16.20
N TYR A 198 -0.75 -7.79 16.36
CA TYR A 198 -1.25 -8.99 15.71
C TYR A 198 -2.67 -8.68 15.20
N ARG A 199 -2.87 -8.76 13.90
CA ARG A 199 -4.14 -8.44 13.24
C ARG A 199 -4.61 -9.63 12.44
N ASN A 200 -5.66 -10.30 12.91
CA ASN A 200 -6.34 -11.35 12.18
C ASN A 200 -7.53 -10.73 11.42
N SER A 201 -7.47 -10.74 10.10
CA SER A 201 -8.57 -10.35 9.21
C SER A 201 -9.30 -11.59 8.74
N SER A 202 -10.60 -11.66 8.95
CA SER A 202 -11.45 -12.80 8.58
C SER A 202 -12.67 -12.35 7.77
N GLY A 203 -13.23 -13.28 7.00
CA GLY A 203 -14.31 -12.97 6.09
C GLY A 203 -13.89 -12.01 4.98
N LEU A 204 -12.62 -12.09 4.55
CA LEU A 204 -12.12 -11.26 3.43
C LEU A 204 -12.95 -11.52 2.18
N ILE A 205 -13.34 -10.43 1.51
CA ILE A 205 -14.16 -10.50 0.30
C ILE A 205 -13.26 -10.73 -0.90
N PHE A 206 -13.41 -11.90 -1.52
CA PHE A 206 -12.74 -12.25 -2.76
C PHE A 206 -13.72 -12.34 -3.92
N SER A 207 -13.30 -11.89 -5.10
CA SER A 207 -13.99 -12.15 -6.36
C SER A 207 -13.61 -13.55 -6.84
N VAL A 208 -14.53 -14.50 -6.69
CA VAL A 208 -14.32 -15.90 -7.04
C VAL A 208 -14.77 -16.13 -8.48
N PRO A 209 -13.88 -16.58 -9.39
CA PRO A 209 -14.25 -16.93 -10.75
C PRO A 209 -15.32 -18.02 -10.77
N GLN A 210 -16.29 -17.86 -11.66
CA GLN A 210 -17.36 -18.82 -11.90
C GLN A 210 -17.17 -19.51 -13.24
N PRO A 211 -17.62 -20.77 -13.40
CA PRO A 211 -17.65 -21.43 -14.69
C PRO A 211 -18.49 -20.64 -15.70
N LEU A 212 -18.03 -20.56 -16.95
CA LEU A 212 -18.71 -19.81 -18.02
C LEU A 212 -20.14 -20.30 -18.30
N GLN A 213 -20.44 -21.57 -17.99
CA GLN A 213 -21.81 -22.12 -18.12
C GLN A 213 -22.83 -21.49 -17.17
N ASN A 214 -22.39 -20.77 -16.14
CA ASN A 214 -23.24 -20.03 -15.21
C ASN A 214 -23.67 -18.66 -15.77
N GLY A 215 -23.23 -18.29 -16.97
CA GLY A 215 -23.41 -17.00 -17.60
C GLY A 215 -22.08 -16.24 -17.67
N GLY A 216 -22.10 -15.04 -18.20
CA GLY A 216 -20.96 -14.17 -18.29
C GLY A 216 -20.99 -13.26 -19.51
N THR A 217 -20.21 -12.20 -19.50
CA THR A 217 -20.03 -11.34 -20.66
C THR A 217 -19.08 -11.99 -21.67
N PRO A 218 -19.14 -11.64 -22.96
CA PRO A 218 -18.19 -12.09 -23.97
C PRO A 218 -16.72 -11.77 -23.64
N SER A 219 -16.46 -10.82 -22.74
CA SER A 219 -15.13 -10.50 -22.22
C SER A 219 -14.56 -11.53 -21.22
N GLY A 220 -15.31 -12.56 -20.85
CA GLY A 220 -14.82 -13.78 -20.22
C GLY A 220 -14.54 -13.72 -18.72
N SER A 221 -14.90 -12.67 -18.01
CA SER A 221 -14.67 -12.56 -16.56
C SER A 221 -15.99 -12.59 -15.80
N PHE A 222 -16.37 -13.77 -15.29
CA PHE A 222 -17.55 -13.93 -14.46
C PHE A 222 -17.16 -14.30 -13.05
N THR A 223 -17.45 -13.40 -12.08
CA THR A 223 -17.04 -13.58 -10.70
C THR A 223 -18.18 -13.34 -9.73
N VAL A 224 -18.10 -13.93 -8.54
CA VAL A 224 -19.00 -13.69 -7.40
C VAL A 224 -18.19 -13.26 -6.20
N SER A 225 -18.57 -12.19 -5.54
CA SER A 225 -17.94 -11.72 -4.31
C SER A 225 -18.38 -12.59 -3.13
N GLN A 226 -17.43 -13.14 -2.36
CA GLN A 226 -17.70 -14.01 -1.22
C GLN A 226 -16.78 -13.70 -0.04
N ASN A 227 -17.30 -13.84 1.20
CA ASN A 227 -16.52 -13.71 2.45
C ASN A 227 -15.83 -15.04 2.78
N ILE A 228 -14.62 -15.27 2.27
CA ILE A 228 -14.06 -16.63 2.25
C ILE A 228 -12.59 -16.74 2.69
N GLY A 229 -11.91 -15.64 2.94
CA GLY A 229 -10.49 -15.66 3.27
C GLY A 229 -10.20 -15.23 4.70
N GLU A 230 -9.06 -15.70 5.22
CA GLU A 230 -8.48 -15.20 6.46
C GLU A 230 -6.99 -14.90 6.27
N MET A 231 -6.53 -13.84 6.89
CA MET A 231 -5.16 -13.36 6.77
C MET A 231 -4.67 -12.80 8.10
N VAL A 232 -3.43 -13.09 8.42
CA VAL A 232 -2.75 -12.57 9.61
C VAL A 232 -1.63 -11.62 9.20
N ASN A 233 -1.61 -10.45 9.83
CA ASN A 233 -0.49 -9.53 9.81
C ASN A 233 0.01 -9.35 11.25
N LYS A 234 1.31 -9.57 11.49
CA LYS A 234 1.92 -9.41 12.82
C LYS A 234 3.28 -8.78 12.70
N GLY A 235 3.63 -7.91 13.64
CA GLY A 235 4.88 -7.18 13.55
C GLY A 235 5.26 -6.41 14.79
N LEU A 236 6.41 -5.76 14.69
CA LEU A 236 7.00 -4.88 15.69
C LEU A 236 7.11 -3.47 15.14
N GLU A 237 6.81 -2.51 15.98
CA GLU A 237 6.94 -1.08 15.69
C GLU A 237 7.78 -0.43 16.80
N ALA A 238 8.67 0.47 16.41
CA ALA A 238 9.46 1.24 17.34
C ALA A 238 9.52 2.69 16.88
N GLN A 239 9.32 3.62 17.82
CA GLN A 239 9.65 5.03 17.67
C GLN A 239 10.51 5.42 18.84
N ILE A 240 11.74 5.83 18.59
CA ILE A 240 12.71 6.21 19.60
C ILE A 240 13.21 7.61 19.30
N SER A 241 13.07 8.51 20.29
CA SER A 241 13.56 9.86 20.22
C SER A 241 14.65 10.07 21.28
N ALA A 242 15.76 10.66 20.86
CA ALA A 242 16.86 11.05 21.76
C ALA A 242 17.08 12.55 21.67
N VAL A 243 17.39 13.16 22.81
CA VAL A 243 17.81 14.56 22.93
C VAL A 243 19.25 14.58 23.46
N PRO A 244 20.26 14.32 22.57
CA PRO A 244 21.66 14.25 22.98
C PRO A 244 22.14 15.54 23.63
N VAL A 245 21.70 16.68 23.12
CA VAL A 245 22.04 17.99 23.64
C VAL A 245 20.78 18.80 23.92
N ARG A 246 20.64 19.24 25.16
CA ARG A 246 19.59 20.18 25.61
C ARG A 246 20.27 21.32 26.37
N GLY A 247 20.60 22.38 25.67
CA GLY A 247 21.32 23.54 26.22
C GLY A 247 20.67 24.87 25.84
N LYS A 248 21.16 25.96 26.42
CA LYS A 248 20.63 27.31 26.15
C LYS A 248 20.81 27.73 24.67
N ASN A 249 21.92 27.34 24.07
CA ASN A 249 22.28 27.75 22.70
C ASN A 249 22.21 26.62 21.70
N LEU A 250 22.19 25.36 22.14
CA LEU A 250 22.19 24.19 21.29
C LEU A 250 21.15 23.20 21.80
N ASN A 251 20.19 22.88 20.95
CA ASN A 251 19.25 21.78 21.18
C ASN A 251 19.28 20.85 19.98
N TRP A 252 19.40 19.56 20.26
CA TRP A 252 19.45 18.54 19.24
C TRP A 252 18.52 17.39 19.59
N THR A 253 17.61 17.08 18.69
CA THR A 253 16.67 15.96 18.81
C THR A 253 16.77 15.08 17.57
N VAL A 254 16.82 13.78 17.80
CA VAL A 254 16.83 12.76 16.77
C VAL A 254 15.69 11.79 17.04
N THR A 255 14.91 11.46 16.01
CA THR A 255 13.85 10.47 16.10
C THR A 255 14.03 9.41 15.03
N VAL A 256 13.94 8.14 15.42
CA VAL A 256 13.98 6.99 14.53
C VAL A 256 12.67 6.22 14.65
N ASN A 257 12.05 5.94 13.53
CA ASN A 257 10.92 5.02 13.43
C ASN A 257 11.35 3.78 12.66
N ALA A 258 10.91 2.61 13.10
CA ALA A 258 11.17 1.35 12.43
C ALA A 258 9.95 0.42 12.58
N THR A 259 9.56 -0.20 11.49
CA THR A 259 8.49 -1.20 11.46
C THR A 259 8.96 -2.42 10.69
N ARG A 260 8.71 -3.59 11.26
CA ARG A 260 8.87 -4.89 10.61
C ARG A 260 7.61 -5.71 10.80
N TYR A 261 7.08 -6.31 9.73
CA TYR A 261 5.91 -7.17 9.83
C TYR A 261 5.96 -8.33 8.83
N THR A 262 5.14 -9.33 9.12
CA THR A 262 4.89 -10.47 8.24
C THR A 262 3.41 -10.54 7.91
N ASN A 263 3.12 -11.08 6.73
CA ASN A 263 1.77 -11.32 6.22
C ASN A 263 1.65 -12.79 5.86
N GLU A 264 0.54 -13.42 6.22
CA GLU A 264 0.25 -14.81 5.92
C GLU A 264 -1.25 -15.00 5.67
N LEU A 265 -1.58 -15.64 4.56
CA LEU A 265 -2.94 -16.08 4.25
C LEU A 265 -3.19 -17.40 4.97
N THR A 266 -4.12 -17.42 5.93
CA THR A 266 -4.37 -18.57 6.80
C THR A 266 -5.54 -19.43 6.36
N LYS A 267 -6.44 -18.86 5.50
CA LYS A 267 -7.60 -19.59 4.98
C LYS A 267 -7.96 -19.14 3.58
N MET A 268 -8.31 -20.10 2.74
CA MET A 268 -8.92 -19.95 1.42
C MET A 268 -10.10 -20.92 1.29
N PRO A 269 -11.04 -20.69 0.31
CA PRO A 269 -12.11 -21.64 0.07
C PRO A 269 -11.59 -22.98 -0.44
N GLU A 270 -12.22 -24.07 -0.05
CA GLU A 270 -11.88 -25.41 -0.57
C GLU A 270 -12.03 -25.51 -2.11
N ALA A 271 -13.07 -24.86 -2.64
CA ALA A 271 -13.32 -24.82 -4.10
C ALA A 271 -12.28 -23.99 -4.87
N THR A 272 -11.55 -23.11 -4.20
CA THR A 272 -10.53 -22.23 -4.81
C THR A 272 -9.35 -22.10 -3.85
N PRO A 273 -8.55 -23.17 -3.69
CA PRO A 273 -7.47 -23.22 -2.69
C PRO A 273 -6.32 -22.26 -3.03
N ALA A 274 -6.26 -21.79 -4.27
CA ALA A 274 -5.28 -20.83 -4.72
C ALA A 274 -5.85 -19.92 -5.82
N LEU A 275 -5.44 -18.65 -5.81
CA LEU A 275 -5.76 -17.65 -6.82
C LEU A 275 -4.47 -17.04 -7.38
N THR A 276 -4.22 -17.24 -8.67
CA THR A 276 -3.09 -16.62 -9.36
C THR A 276 -3.52 -15.28 -9.95
N SER A 277 -2.82 -14.22 -9.54
CA SER A 277 -2.95 -12.87 -10.09
C SER A 277 -1.54 -12.34 -10.34
N SER A 278 -1.02 -12.64 -11.54
CA SER A 278 0.37 -12.33 -11.92
C SER A 278 0.78 -10.90 -11.54
N PRO A 279 1.95 -10.70 -10.92
CA PRO A 279 3.01 -11.66 -10.64
C PRO A 279 2.88 -12.38 -9.27
N PHE A 280 1.70 -12.45 -8.68
CA PHE A 280 1.45 -13.05 -7.37
C PHE A 280 0.54 -14.28 -7.44
N LYS A 281 0.61 -15.13 -6.43
CA LYS A 281 -0.33 -16.21 -6.17
C LYS A 281 -0.75 -16.17 -4.71
N ARG A 282 -2.03 -16.23 -4.45
CA ARG A 282 -2.62 -16.30 -3.11
C ARG A 282 -2.92 -17.74 -2.78
N GLU A 283 -2.29 -18.25 -1.74
CA GLU A 283 -2.36 -19.64 -1.30
C GLU A 283 -2.16 -19.70 0.22
N VAL A 284 -2.81 -20.63 0.88
CA VAL A 284 -2.69 -20.82 2.34
C VAL A 284 -1.24 -21.08 2.74
N GLY A 285 -0.78 -20.46 3.82
CA GLY A 285 0.59 -20.52 4.33
C GLY A 285 1.59 -19.60 3.61
N LYS A 286 1.11 -18.81 2.64
CA LYS A 286 1.93 -17.85 1.90
C LYS A 286 1.48 -16.41 2.14
N SER A 287 2.40 -15.47 1.93
CA SER A 287 2.06 -14.06 1.88
C SER A 287 1.34 -13.72 0.57
N ILE A 288 0.33 -12.84 0.63
CA ILE A 288 -0.29 -12.30 -0.58
C ILE A 288 0.67 -11.44 -1.41
N TYR A 289 1.83 -11.11 -0.85
CA TYR A 289 2.88 -10.29 -1.44
C TYR A 289 4.10 -11.09 -1.91
N GLU A 290 4.03 -12.41 -1.92
CA GLU A 290 5.11 -13.29 -2.40
C GLU A 290 5.00 -13.46 -3.91
N PHE A 291 6.10 -13.20 -4.63
CA PHE A 291 6.11 -13.28 -6.08
C PHE A 291 6.05 -14.73 -6.56
N TYR A 292 5.11 -14.97 -7.48
CA TYR A 292 4.89 -16.24 -8.15
C TYR A 292 4.97 -16.02 -9.66
N THR A 293 6.09 -16.40 -10.27
CA THR A 293 6.38 -16.06 -11.66
C THR A 293 7.32 -17.08 -12.31
N ARG A 294 7.62 -16.88 -13.57
CA ARG A 294 8.61 -17.68 -14.30
C ARG A 294 10.01 -17.30 -13.87
N ASP A 295 10.90 -18.30 -13.84
CA ASP A 295 12.35 -18.12 -13.66
C ASP A 295 12.98 -17.85 -15.02
N TYR A 296 13.51 -16.65 -15.23
CA TYR A 296 14.20 -16.25 -16.45
C TYR A 296 15.61 -16.80 -16.46
N TYR A 297 15.88 -17.75 -17.35
CA TYR A 297 17.19 -18.40 -17.45
C TYR A 297 18.23 -17.52 -18.17
N GLY A 298 17.80 -16.70 -19.13
CA GLY A 298 18.67 -15.87 -19.95
C GLY A 298 18.30 -15.87 -21.43
N VAL A 299 19.29 -15.71 -22.29
CA VAL A 299 19.13 -15.67 -23.74
C VAL A 299 19.91 -16.86 -24.37
N ASP A 300 19.31 -17.52 -25.33
CA ASP A 300 19.99 -18.52 -26.14
C ASP A 300 21.04 -17.83 -27.01
N PRO A 301 22.34 -18.12 -26.86
CA PRO A 301 23.41 -17.47 -27.64
C PRO A 301 23.33 -17.75 -29.13
N GLN A 302 22.68 -18.82 -29.56
CA GLN A 302 22.59 -19.17 -30.97
C GLN A 302 21.42 -18.52 -31.69
N THR A 303 20.27 -18.39 -30.99
CA THR A 303 19.04 -17.90 -31.61
C THR A 303 18.60 -16.53 -31.12
N GLY A 304 19.15 -16.05 -30.01
CA GLY A 304 18.72 -14.81 -29.36
C GLY A 304 17.35 -14.89 -28.68
N SER A 305 16.81 -16.10 -28.52
CA SER A 305 15.49 -16.30 -27.89
C SER A 305 15.59 -16.22 -26.37
N ALA A 306 14.57 -15.67 -25.71
CA ALA A 306 14.43 -15.74 -24.26
C ALA A 306 14.22 -17.19 -23.81
N LEU A 307 14.90 -17.58 -22.74
CA LEU A 307 14.81 -18.91 -22.15
C LEU A 307 14.21 -18.80 -20.73
N TYR A 308 13.29 -19.71 -20.44
CA TYR A 308 12.63 -19.83 -19.13
C TYR A 308 12.90 -21.21 -18.54
N LYS A 309 13.20 -21.28 -17.25
CA LYS A 309 13.52 -22.50 -16.53
C LYS A 309 12.27 -23.29 -16.15
N GLY A 310 12.39 -24.61 -16.19
CA GLY A 310 11.31 -25.53 -15.85
C GLY A 310 10.29 -25.65 -16.98
N VAL A 311 10.07 -26.85 -17.45
CA VAL A 311 9.20 -27.16 -18.60
C VAL A 311 8.03 -28.02 -18.11
N LEU A 312 6.81 -27.63 -18.45
CA LEU A 312 5.60 -28.40 -18.14
C LEU A 312 5.52 -29.66 -19.00
N ASN A 313 5.68 -29.46 -20.33
CA ASN A 313 5.69 -30.52 -21.30
C ASN A 313 6.94 -30.40 -22.20
N TYR A 314 7.84 -31.35 -22.13
CA TYR A 314 9.07 -31.32 -22.92
C TYR A 314 8.76 -31.49 -24.43
N SER A 315 9.24 -30.54 -25.24
CA SER A 315 9.18 -30.59 -26.69
C SER A 315 10.56 -30.25 -27.28
N PRO A 316 11.21 -31.14 -28.06
CA PRO A 316 12.52 -30.86 -28.62
C PRO A 316 12.56 -29.59 -29.49
N THR A 317 11.42 -29.16 -30.02
CA THR A 317 11.33 -27.95 -30.86
C THR A 317 11.47 -26.67 -30.04
N ASN A 318 10.98 -26.67 -28.82
CA ASN A 318 10.89 -25.45 -27.97
C ASN A 318 11.63 -25.59 -26.64
N SER A 319 12.16 -26.78 -26.31
CA SER A 319 12.80 -27.07 -25.04
C SER A 319 14.19 -27.65 -25.23
N GLN A 320 15.08 -27.33 -24.30
CA GLN A 320 16.48 -27.78 -24.32
C GLN A 320 16.89 -28.22 -22.91
N LEU A 321 17.93 -29.10 -22.88
CA LEU A 321 18.65 -29.44 -21.65
C LEU A 321 19.98 -28.69 -21.66
N ILE A 322 20.20 -27.84 -20.67
CA ILE A 322 21.41 -27.05 -20.53
C ILE A 322 22.17 -27.52 -19.29
N LYS A 323 23.43 -27.83 -19.43
CA LYS A 323 24.30 -28.23 -18.31
C LYS A 323 24.45 -27.05 -17.35
N ASN A 324 24.08 -27.28 -16.08
CA ASN A 324 24.19 -26.26 -15.06
C ASN A 324 25.56 -26.29 -14.34
N LYS A 325 25.81 -25.27 -13.50
CA LYS A 325 27.09 -25.12 -12.77
C LYS A 325 27.39 -26.26 -11.79
N ASN A 326 26.35 -27.01 -11.38
CA ASN A 326 26.47 -28.10 -10.41
C ASN A 326 26.66 -29.46 -11.10
N GLY A 327 26.89 -29.49 -12.43
CA GLY A 327 27.12 -30.72 -13.20
C GLY A 327 25.86 -31.45 -13.66
N GLY A 328 24.67 -31.01 -13.22
CA GLY A 328 23.36 -31.51 -13.68
C GLY A 328 22.87 -30.78 -14.93
N PHE A 329 21.60 -31.03 -15.28
CA PHE A 329 20.94 -30.36 -16.41
C PHE A 329 19.73 -29.57 -15.94
N ASP A 330 19.59 -28.34 -16.41
CA ASP A 330 18.38 -27.53 -16.33
C ASP A 330 17.57 -27.71 -17.61
N THR A 331 16.26 -27.92 -17.44
CA THR A 331 15.33 -27.92 -18.58
C THR A 331 14.86 -26.49 -18.81
N VAL A 332 15.03 -25.98 -20.00
CA VAL A 332 14.60 -24.62 -20.38
C VAL A 332 13.73 -24.64 -21.62
N THR A 333 12.88 -23.63 -21.78
CA THR A 333 12.00 -23.48 -22.94
C THR A 333 11.99 -22.06 -23.46
N ILE A 334 11.82 -21.90 -24.76
CA ILE A 334 11.55 -20.61 -25.42
C ILE A 334 10.06 -20.26 -25.40
N ASP A 335 9.18 -21.20 -25.05
CA ASP A 335 7.74 -21.00 -24.94
C ASP A 335 7.35 -20.69 -23.50
N HIS A 336 7.05 -19.41 -23.24
CA HIS A 336 6.68 -18.95 -21.91
C HIS A 336 5.39 -19.62 -21.37
N ASN A 337 4.46 -20.07 -22.22
CA ASN A 337 3.26 -20.78 -21.79
C ASN A 337 3.57 -22.19 -21.29
N ASN A 338 4.64 -22.78 -21.81
CA ASN A 338 5.15 -24.08 -21.39
C ASN A 338 6.17 -23.98 -20.22
N ALA A 339 6.54 -22.76 -19.81
CA ALA A 339 7.43 -22.55 -18.68
C ALA A 339 6.66 -22.64 -17.35
N ARG A 340 7.23 -23.39 -16.37
CA ARG A 340 6.66 -23.49 -15.04
C ARG A 340 6.72 -22.13 -14.33
N GLN A 341 5.64 -21.79 -13.65
CA GLN A 341 5.62 -20.71 -12.67
C GLN A 341 5.85 -21.29 -11.27
N ASP A 342 6.58 -20.58 -10.43
CA ASP A 342 6.86 -20.99 -9.08
C ASP A 342 7.08 -19.78 -8.16
N TYR A 343 7.09 -20.00 -6.85
CA TYR A 343 7.53 -18.99 -5.89
C TYR A 343 9.04 -18.76 -6.04
N VAL A 344 9.42 -17.54 -6.35
CA VAL A 344 10.83 -17.18 -6.60
C VAL A 344 11.57 -16.75 -5.32
N ASN A 345 11.00 -17.04 -4.14
CA ASN A 345 11.53 -16.67 -2.82
C ASN A 345 11.84 -15.17 -2.69
N LYS A 346 11.01 -14.35 -3.32
CA LYS A 346 11.06 -12.89 -3.26
C LYS A 346 9.67 -12.38 -2.88
N THR A 347 9.62 -11.39 -2.01
CA THR A 347 8.39 -10.75 -1.56
C THR A 347 8.48 -9.24 -1.77
N SER A 348 7.35 -8.57 -1.93
CA SER A 348 7.34 -7.11 -1.92
C SER A 348 7.41 -6.52 -0.52
N LEU A 349 7.20 -7.32 0.53
CA LEU A 349 7.33 -6.86 1.90
C LEU A 349 8.79 -6.53 2.23
N PRO A 350 9.06 -5.35 2.82
CA PRO A 350 10.37 -5.02 3.31
C PRO A 350 10.75 -5.81 4.56
N ASP A 351 12.05 -6.01 4.77
CA ASP A 351 12.57 -6.51 6.05
C ASP A 351 12.37 -5.51 7.17
N VAL A 352 12.56 -4.21 6.87
CA VAL A 352 12.28 -3.09 7.76
C VAL A 352 12.07 -1.81 6.96
N TYR A 353 11.15 -0.96 7.41
CA TYR A 353 10.96 0.38 6.86
C TYR A 353 10.71 1.40 7.98
N GLY A 354 10.96 2.66 7.68
CA GLY A 354 10.78 3.70 8.67
C GLY A 354 11.30 5.06 8.24
N SER A 355 11.61 5.88 9.24
CA SER A 355 12.15 7.21 9.03
C SER A 355 13.21 7.58 10.09
N PHE A 356 14.09 8.46 9.69
CA PHE A 356 15.03 9.16 10.54
C PHE A 356 14.74 10.66 10.42
N ALA A 357 14.38 11.29 11.53
CA ALA A 357 14.15 12.72 11.62
C ALA A 357 15.18 13.38 12.52
N ASN A 358 15.69 14.52 12.10
CA ASN A 358 16.63 15.31 12.85
C ASN A 358 16.11 16.75 13.01
N SER A 359 16.24 17.30 14.20
CA SER A 359 15.99 18.70 14.51
C SER A 359 17.13 19.25 15.34
N LEU A 360 17.85 20.21 14.78
CA LEU A 360 18.99 20.86 15.41
C LEU A 360 18.74 22.37 15.45
N SER A 361 18.76 22.95 16.61
CA SER A 361 18.78 24.41 16.76
C SER A 361 20.06 24.87 17.44
N TYR A 362 20.77 25.78 16.79
CA TYR A 362 21.98 26.40 17.32
C TYR A 362 21.84 27.91 17.27
N LYS A 363 21.73 28.54 18.47
CA LYS A 363 21.42 29.96 18.60
C LYS A 363 20.17 30.32 17.76
N ASN A 364 20.38 31.08 16.69
CA ASN A 364 19.33 31.56 15.79
C ASN A 364 19.08 30.64 14.56
N PHE A 365 19.94 29.65 14.37
CA PHE A 365 19.81 28.71 13.24
C PHE A 365 18.99 27.48 13.62
N GLU A 366 18.18 27.00 12.69
CA GLU A 366 17.40 25.78 12.79
C GLU A 366 17.67 24.93 11.58
N LEU A 367 18.07 23.68 11.79
CA LEU A 367 18.23 22.68 10.73
C LEU A 367 17.33 21.50 11.03
N GLY A 368 16.42 21.20 10.12
CA GLY A 368 15.58 20.02 10.17
C GLY A 368 15.78 19.16 8.92
N PHE A 369 15.75 17.85 9.05
CA PHE A 369 15.62 16.97 7.90
C PHE A 369 14.93 15.65 8.26
N VAL A 370 14.28 15.07 7.27
CA VAL A 370 13.62 13.77 7.36
C VAL A 370 14.08 12.90 6.20
N ILE A 371 14.57 11.73 6.56
CA ILE A 371 14.93 10.67 5.62
C ILE A 371 13.94 9.51 5.86
N THR A 372 13.29 9.01 4.82
CA THR A 372 12.56 7.76 4.88
C THR A 372 13.39 6.65 4.24
N TYR A 373 13.20 5.44 4.72
CA TYR A 373 13.94 4.29 4.22
C TYR A 373 13.09 3.02 4.20
N GLN A 374 13.44 2.16 3.28
CA GLN A 374 12.99 0.79 3.20
C GLN A 374 14.20 -0.09 2.89
N ILE A 375 14.37 -1.16 3.64
CA ILE A 375 15.43 -2.14 3.45
C ILE A 375 14.79 -3.47 3.17
N GLY A 376 15.25 -4.16 2.11
CA GLY A 376 14.66 -5.41 1.65
C GLY A 376 13.41 -5.20 0.79
N GLY A 377 12.81 -6.32 0.44
CA GLY A 377 11.69 -6.38 -0.49
C GLY A 377 12.12 -6.25 -1.95
N TYR A 378 11.19 -6.62 -2.82
CA TYR A 378 11.34 -6.54 -4.27
C TYR A 378 10.12 -5.85 -4.88
N VAL A 379 10.30 -5.30 -6.07
CA VAL A 379 9.24 -4.71 -6.87
C VAL A 379 9.33 -5.25 -8.29
N TYR A 380 8.19 -5.58 -8.87
CA TYR A 380 8.07 -5.91 -10.28
C TYR A 380 8.02 -4.61 -11.09
N ASP A 381 9.03 -4.40 -11.92
CA ASP A 381 9.15 -3.21 -12.77
C ASP A 381 8.36 -3.42 -14.07
N GLY A 382 7.05 -3.19 -13.99
CA GLY A 382 6.15 -3.32 -15.13
C GLY A 382 6.44 -2.30 -16.24
N VAL A 383 6.91 -1.10 -15.88
CA VAL A 383 7.28 -0.05 -16.84
C VAL A 383 8.50 -0.50 -17.66
N TYR A 384 9.54 -0.99 -16.99
CA TYR A 384 10.69 -1.53 -17.68
C TYR A 384 10.35 -2.77 -18.52
N ALA A 385 9.51 -3.67 -18.00
CA ALA A 385 9.03 -4.83 -18.74
C ALA A 385 8.32 -4.40 -20.03
N SER A 386 7.49 -3.37 -19.97
CA SER A 386 6.82 -2.77 -21.13
C SER A 386 7.82 -2.16 -22.13
N LEU A 387 8.77 -1.37 -21.63
CA LEU A 387 9.81 -0.74 -22.47
C LEU A 387 10.84 -1.71 -23.04
N MET A 388 10.91 -2.93 -22.51
CA MET A 388 11.75 -4.03 -23.03
C MET A 388 10.96 -5.03 -23.90
N SER A 389 9.66 -4.84 -24.03
CA SER A 389 8.80 -5.64 -24.90
C SER A 389 8.88 -5.14 -26.34
N THR A 390 8.93 -6.07 -27.29
CA THR A 390 9.02 -5.76 -28.72
C THR A 390 7.66 -5.72 -29.42
N ALA A 391 6.57 -5.54 -28.66
CA ALA A 391 5.20 -5.72 -29.13
C ALA A 391 4.75 -4.72 -30.20
N THR A 392 5.35 -3.52 -30.26
CA THR A 392 4.83 -2.43 -31.10
C THR A 392 5.91 -1.87 -32.02
N ASN A 393 5.70 -1.95 -33.33
CA ASN A 393 6.55 -1.26 -34.30
C ASN A 393 6.43 0.26 -34.08
N GLY A 394 7.59 0.94 -33.99
CA GLY A 394 7.64 2.39 -33.75
C GLY A 394 7.40 2.81 -32.29
N GLY A 395 7.37 1.87 -31.36
CA GLY A 395 7.28 2.16 -29.92
C GLY A 395 8.59 2.69 -29.35
N THR A 396 8.50 3.28 -28.15
CA THR A 396 9.65 3.72 -27.36
C THR A 396 10.20 2.54 -26.57
N TYR A 397 11.52 2.39 -26.57
CA TYR A 397 12.22 1.34 -25.84
C TYR A 397 13.16 1.93 -24.78
N HIS A 398 13.44 1.15 -23.74
CA HIS A 398 14.49 1.48 -22.81
C HIS A 398 15.86 1.38 -23.50
N THR A 399 16.82 2.23 -23.12
CA THR A 399 18.17 2.25 -23.72
C THR A 399 18.92 0.92 -23.58
N ASP A 400 18.59 0.12 -22.57
CA ASP A 400 19.17 -1.22 -22.39
C ASP A 400 18.93 -2.14 -23.59
N ILE A 401 17.89 -1.89 -24.41
CA ILE A 401 17.60 -2.66 -25.62
C ILE A 401 18.78 -2.64 -26.60
N LEU A 402 19.66 -1.64 -26.51
CA LEU A 402 20.87 -1.55 -27.36
C LEU A 402 21.87 -2.69 -27.08
N ARG A 403 21.82 -3.28 -25.86
CA ARG A 403 22.65 -4.43 -25.48
C ARG A 403 22.05 -5.78 -25.84
N ARG A 404 20.94 -5.78 -26.59
CA ARG A 404 20.28 -7.01 -27.02
C ARG A 404 21.16 -7.91 -27.86
N TRP A 405 20.83 -9.18 -27.93
CA TRP A 405 21.39 -10.14 -28.83
C TRP A 405 21.21 -9.67 -30.30
N GLN A 406 22.26 -9.74 -31.13
CA GLN A 406 22.29 -9.30 -32.53
C GLN A 406 22.72 -10.37 -33.47
N LYS A 407 23.62 -11.29 -33.03
CA LYS A 407 24.17 -12.34 -33.89
C LYS A 407 24.51 -13.61 -33.09
N PRO A 408 24.57 -14.79 -33.74
CA PRO A 408 24.98 -16.03 -33.10
C PRO A 408 26.32 -15.90 -32.36
N GLY A 409 26.34 -16.34 -31.12
CA GLY A 409 27.50 -16.25 -30.23
C GLY A 409 27.47 -15.06 -29.28
N ASP A 410 26.56 -14.10 -29.43
CA ASP A 410 26.43 -12.99 -28.50
C ASP A 410 25.96 -13.49 -27.11
N ILE A 411 26.63 -13.01 -26.06
CA ILE A 411 26.30 -13.30 -24.68
C ILE A 411 25.67 -12.04 -24.07
N THR A 412 24.38 -12.09 -23.80
CA THR A 412 23.60 -10.98 -23.24
C THR A 412 22.42 -11.51 -22.46
N ASP A 413 21.85 -10.66 -21.57
CA ASP A 413 20.62 -10.91 -20.81
C ASP A 413 19.36 -10.40 -21.52
N ILE A 414 19.51 -9.79 -22.72
CA ILE A 414 18.43 -9.16 -23.46
C ILE A 414 18.22 -9.89 -24.78
N PRO A 415 17.02 -10.47 -25.01
CA PRO A 415 16.70 -11.19 -26.24
C PRO A 415 16.79 -10.31 -27.47
N ARG A 416 16.85 -10.95 -28.65
CA ARG A 416 16.74 -10.24 -29.92
C ARG A 416 15.44 -9.47 -30.05
N LEU A 417 15.40 -8.44 -30.89
CA LEU A 417 14.16 -7.80 -31.31
C LEU A 417 13.37 -8.73 -32.25
N ASP A 418 12.14 -9.08 -31.84
CA ASP A 418 11.26 -9.93 -32.61
C ASP A 418 9.80 -9.62 -32.23
N ASN A 419 9.11 -8.87 -33.08
CA ASN A 419 7.74 -8.46 -32.84
C ASN A 419 6.72 -9.63 -32.87
N THR A 420 7.08 -10.75 -33.51
CA THR A 420 6.23 -11.96 -33.53
C THR A 420 6.34 -12.76 -32.25
N ARG A 421 7.34 -12.49 -31.41
CA ARG A 421 7.61 -13.17 -30.13
C ARG A 421 7.60 -12.24 -28.91
N SER A 422 6.99 -11.09 -29.04
CA SER A 422 6.95 -10.08 -27.98
C SER A 422 6.38 -10.61 -26.67
N SER A 423 5.27 -11.36 -26.73
CA SER A 423 4.64 -11.99 -25.56
C SER A 423 5.54 -13.01 -24.86
N GLN A 424 6.41 -13.69 -25.62
CA GLN A 424 7.35 -14.66 -25.08
C GLN A 424 8.58 -13.97 -24.47
N PHE A 425 9.11 -12.95 -25.12
CA PHE A 425 10.33 -12.26 -24.66
C PHE A 425 10.06 -11.26 -23.55
N GLY A 426 8.87 -10.68 -23.50
CA GLY A 426 8.39 -9.80 -22.44
C GLY A 426 7.54 -10.48 -21.35
N ALA A 427 7.51 -11.82 -21.31
CA ALA A 427 6.68 -12.55 -20.35
C ALA A 427 7.01 -12.19 -18.91
N THR A 428 5.97 -12.11 -18.07
CA THR A 428 6.11 -11.90 -16.63
C THR A 428 7.04 -12.95 -16.05
N SER A 429 8.16 -12.49 -15.51
CA SER A 429 9.23 -13.32 -14.98
C SER A 429 10.04 -12.58 -13.92
N ASP A 430 10.88 -13.27 -13.21
CA ASP A 430 11.77 -12.68 -12.19
C ASP A 430 12.87 -11.77 -12.79
N ARG A 431 13.05 -11.77 -14.12
CA ARG A 431 13.90 -10.81 -14.85
C ARG A 431 13.57 -9.36 -14.51
N PHE A 432 12.30 -9.08 -14.32
CA PHE A 432 11.80 -7.73 -14.06
C PHE A 432 11.63 -7.41 -12.57
N LEU A 433 12.10 -8.31 -11.69
CA LEU A 433 12.13 -8.05 -10.25
C LEU A 433 13.40 -7.28 -9.89
N THR A 434 13.23 -6.13 -9.28
CA THR A 434 14.34 -5.32 -8.75
C THR A 434 14.19 -5.11 -7.26
N SER A 435 15.28 -4.75 -6.56
CA SER A 435 15.24 -4.45 -5.14
C SER A 435 14.37 -3.22 -4.87
N ALA A 436 13.51 -3.32 -3.87
CA ALA A 436 12.69 -2.22 -3.37
C ALA A 436 13.39 -1.40 -2.27
N THR A 437 14.66 -1.70 -1.97
CA THR A 437 15.45 -0.91 -1.01
C THR A 437 15.65 0.50 -1.50
N TYR A 438 15.32 1.47 -0.65
CA TYR A 438 15.56 2.88 -0.93
C TYR A 438 15.89 3.68 0.32
N PHE A 439 16.53 4.84 0.11
CA PHE A 439 16.64 5.95 1.06
C PHE A 439 16.20 7.22 0.35
N SER A 440 15.27 7.96 0.97
CA SER A 440 14.75 9.19 0.39
C SER A 440 14.97 10.36 1.35
N ILE A 441 15.60 11.41 0.86
CA ILE A 441 15.68 12.70 1.57
C ILE A 441 14.39 13.44 1.27
N ASN A 442 13.37 13.23 2.14
CA ASN A 442 12.02 13.74 1.93
C ASN A 442 11.91 15.23 2.18
N ASN A 443 12.55 15.71 3.24
CA ASN A 443 12.51 17.12 3.59
C ASN A 443 13.85 17.54 4.19
N VAL A 444 14.31 18.72 3.78
CA VAL A 444 15.43 19.42 4.43
C VAL A 444 14.99 20.87 4.60
N SER A 445 15.13 21.41 5.80
CA SER A 445 14.81 22.80 6.09
C SER A 445 15.93 23.49 6.87
N LEU A 446 16.29 24.67 6.44
CA LEU A 446 17.21 25.56 7.14
C LEU A 446 16.50 26.87 7.43
N ALA A 447 16.53 27.33 8.65
CA ALA A 447 15.94 28.61 9.01
C ALA A 447 16.86 29.44 9.91
N TYR A 448 16.67 30.75 9.84
CA TYR A 448 17.33 31.71 10.67
C TYR A 448 16.33 32.67 11.30
N ARG A 449 16.34 32.74 12.64
CA ARG A 449 15.51 33.68 13.41
C ARG A 449 16.28 34.99 13.62
N LEU A 450 15.64 36.10 13.29
CA LEU A 450 16.27 37.40 13.53
C LEU A 450 16.43 37.66 15.04
N PRO A 451 17.59 38.17 15.46
CA PRO A 451 17.80 38.64 16.83
C PRO A 451 16.86 39.80 17.19
N LYS A 452 16.45 39.88 18.45
CA LYS A 452 15.52 40.91 18.97
C LYS A 452 15.94 42.34 18.64
N ALA A 453 17.24 42.62 18.56
CA ALA A 453 17.77 43.95 18.22
C ALA A 453 17.33 44.47 16.84
N PHE A 454 17.11 43.56 15.88
CA PHE A 454 16.62 43.94 14.56
C PHE A 454 15.06 44.00 14.48
N LEU A 455 14.38 43.28 15.37
CA LEU A 455 12.91 43.22 15.38
C LEU A 455 12.30 44.51 15.89
N SER A 456 12.94 45.18 16.86
CA SER A 456 12.47 46.46 17.40
C SER A 456 12.41 47.58 16.35
N ALA A 457 13.32 47.53 15.37
CA ALA A 457 13.36 48.54 14.30
C ALA A 457 12.15 48.48 13.33
N ILE A 458 11.46 47.32 13.26
CA ILE A 458 10.31 47.06 12.40
C ILE A 458 9.03 46.82 13.19
N ASN A 459 9.03 47.04 14.51
CA ASN A 459 7.90 46.78 15.40
C ASN A 459 7.36 45.31 15.32
N ALA A 460 8.24 44.37 15.05
CA ALA A 460 7.90 42.98 14.98
C ALA A 460 8.23 42.20 16.25
N THR A 461 7.45 41.22 16.61
CA THR A 461 7.70 40.31 17.74
C THR A 461 8.60 39.15 17.37
N SER A 462 8.55 38.69 16.13
CA SER A 462 9.46 37.66 15.59
C SER A 462 9.58 37.78 14.07
N ALA A 463 10.76 37.44 13.55
CA ALA A 463 10.95 37.26 12.11
C ALA A 463 11.85 36.03 11.86
N ARG A 464 11.51 35.24 10.88
CA ARG A 464 12.18 33.99 10.52
C ARG A 464 12.30 33.89 8.99
N PHE A 465 13.53 33.76 8.52
CA PHE A 465 13.83 33.37 7.14
C PHE A 465 13.95 31.86 7.07
N PHE A 466 13.46 31.25 6.01
CA PHE A 466 13.64 29.82 5.82
C PHE A 466 13.82 29.46 4.35
N ILE A 467 14.54 28.38 4.13
CA ILE A 467 14.59 27.65 2.88
C ILE A 467 14.27 26.18 3.20
N SER A 468 13.43 25.57 2.39
CA SER A 468 13.13 24.15 2.51
C SER A 468 13.14 23.47 1.14
N ALA A 469 13.55 22.23 1.13
CA ALA A 469 13.51 21.38 -0.05
C ALA A 469 12.74 20.10 0.27
N GLU A 470 11.78 19.76 -0.59
CA GLU A 470 11.02 18.52 -0.50
C GLU A 470 11.40 17.58 -1.63
N ASN A 471 11.38 16.27 -1.38
CA ASN A 471 11.77 15.23 -2.32
C ASN A 471 13.15 15.49 -2.94
N LEU A 472 14.12 15.85 -2.09
CA LEU A 472 15.41 16.35 -2.57
C LEU A 472 16.18 15.31 -3.35
N HIS A 473 16.21 14.07 -2.87
CA HIS A 473 16.84 12.97 -3.58
C HIS A 473 16.31 11.60 -3.13
N PHE A 474 16.25 10.69 -4.08
CA PHE A 474 15.79 9.32 -3.90
C PHE A 474 16.88 8.35 -4.36
N PHE A 475 17.46 7.62 -3.39
CA PHE A 475 18.50 6.62 -3.64
C PHE A 475 17.85 5.25 -3.79
N THR A 476 17.96 4.64 -4.93
CA THR A 476 17.45 3.30 -5.24
C THR A 476 18.39 2.58 -6.19
N LYS A 477 18.27 1.26 -6.28
CA LYS A 477 19.08 0.45 -7.20
C LYS A 477 18.83 0.80 -8.67
N ARG A 478 17.62 1.23 -9.00
CA ARG A 478 17.25 1.59 -10.37
C ARG A 478 16.94 3.09 -10.46
N ASN A 479 17.80 3.82 -11.16
CA ASN A 479 17.59 5.25 -11.40
C ASN A 479 16.31 5.50 -12.21
N GLY A 480 15.58 6.56 -11.87
CA GLY A 480 14.37 6.97 -12.55
C GLY A 480 13.12 6.13 -12.23
N MET A 481 13.19 5.29 -11.18
CA MET A 481 12.07 4.49 -10.71
C MET A 481 11.74 4.80 -9.26
N ASN A 482 10.49 5.16 -9.02
CA ASN A 482 9.98 5.31 -7.66
C ASN A 482 9.48 3.95 -7.13
N VAL A 483 10.32 3.24 -6.40
CA VAL A 483 9.95 1.96 -5.77
C VAL A 483 8.97 2.13 -4.60
N ASN A 484 8.76 3.37 -4.12
CA ASN A 484 7.83 3.72 -3.04
C ASN A 484 6.40 3.99 -3.55
N GLY A 485 6.22 4.16 -4.86
CA GLY A 485 4.95 4.58 -5.45
C GLY A 485 3.84 3.54 -5.40
N ASN A 486 4.15 2.27 -5.15
CA ASN A 486 3.15 1.22 -5.13
C ASN A 486 3.43 0.16 -4.06
N PHE A 487 2.65 0.19 -3.01
CA PHE A 487 2.73 -0.76 -1.89
C PHE A 487 2.48 -2.23 -2.32
N SER A 488 1.80 -2.46 -3.43
CA SER A 488 1.53 -3.81 -3.94
C SER A 488 2.76 -4.50 -4.54
N GLY A 489 3.90 -3.80 -4.64
CA GLY A 489 5.12 -4.36 -5.21
C GLY A 489 5.13 -4.41 -6.74
N GLN A 490 4.31 -3.58 -7.40
CA GLN A 490 4.31 -3.39 -8.84
C GLN A 490 4.46 -1.90 -9.16
N THR A 491 5.25 -1.55 -10.17
CA THR A 491 5.33 -0.16 -10.63
C THR A 491 4.18 0.17 -11.58
N SER A 492 3.82 1.44 -11.57
CA SER A 492 2.86 2.03 -12.52
C SER A 492 3.50 3.19 -13.27
N ASP A 493 2.91 3.55 -14.42
CA ASP A 493 3.29 4.71 -15.23
C ASP A 493 2.85 6.00 -14.53
N SER A 494 3.55 6.37 -13.46
CA SER A 494 3.26 7.59 -12.73
C SER A 494 4.51 8.46 -12.65
N TYR A 495 4.32 9.77 -12.68
CA TYR A 495 5.40 10.70 -12.42
C TYR A 495 5.87 10.59 -10.97
N ASP A 496 7.18 10.66 -10.77
CA ASP A 496 7.76 10.78 -9.45
C ASP A 496 7.33 12.09 -8.78
N ALA A 497 7.34 12.09 -7.44
CA ALA A 497 7.08 13.29 -6.68
C ALA A 497 8.06 14.41 -7.06
N ALA A 498 7.52 15.57 -7.42
CA ALA A 498 8.35 16.70 -7.84
C ALA A 498 9.27 17.15 -6.70
N ARG A 499 10.51 17.51 -7.06
CA ARG A 499 11.40 18.25 -6.16
C ARG A 499 10.87 19.68 -6.03
N VAL A 500 10.58 20.10 -4.80
CA VAL A 500 10.08 21.46 -4.53
C VAL A 500 11.07 22.17 -3.62
N ILE A 501 11.48 23.36 -4.02
CA ILE A 501 12.33 24.23 -3.20
C ILE A 501 11.55 25.50 -2.89
N ASN A 502 11.35 25.77 -1.62
CA ASN A 502 10.64 26.94 -1.12
C ASN A 502 11.60 27.82 -0.32
N ALA A 503 11.49 29.12 -0.50
CA ALA A 503 12.12 30.10 0.37
C ALA A 503 11.08 31.11 0.84
N GLY A 504 11.15 31.53 2.08
CA GLY A 504 10.15 32.43 2.63
C GLY A 504 10.59 33.18 3.85
N ILE A 505 9.80 34.18 4.19
CA ILE A 505 9.95 35.01 5.38
C ILE A 505 8.63 34.97 6.15
N SER A 506 8.71 34.70 7.45
CA SER A 506 7.57 34.82 8.37
C SER A 506 7.85 35.93 9.34
N VAL A 507 6.96 36.91 9.44
CA VAL A 507 7.06 38.05 10.36
C VAL A 507 5.78 38.10 11.18
N ASN A 508 5.93 38.20 12.50
CA ASN A 508 4.83 38.45 13.44
C ASN A 508 5.03 39.83 14.06
N PHE A 509 3.99 40.62 14.08
CA PHE A 509 3.94 41.96 14.65
C PHE A 509 3.31 41.96 16.04
#